data_1c43dbaea63ee0bc707eca243eabffc4
#
_entry.id   1c43dbaea63ee0bc707eca243eabffc4
#
_cell.length_a   1.000
_cell.length_b   1.000
_cell.length_c   1.000
_cell.angle_alpha   90.00
_cell.angle_beta   90.00
_cell.angle_gamma   90.00
#
_symmetry.space_group_name_H-M   'P 1'
#
loop_
_entity.id
_entity.type
_entity.pdbx_description
1 polymer ?
#
loop_
_entity_poly.entity_id
_entity_poly.type
_entity_poly.pdbx_seq_one_letter_code
_entity_poly.pdbx_strand_id
1 'polypeptide(L)'
;MSFVEPVRVADLLAEGERMPVYVHVIHHPDARVLVDTGMTELHPLVADMDPRLRPLNEQDFDLTGIDIVVNTHLHFDHCGGNHLFAGKPIYVQRRELEDARSEDDYTIREWVDAPGVRYAPVDGELELLPGLRLVPAPGHTRGMQVASSRLTGAGSSSAATWRSGTASSTSRRPKAS
;
A
#
# COMPACT_ATOMS: atom_id res chain seq x y z
N MET A 1 17.95 -11.60 9.52
CA MET A 1 17.42 -12.12 8.22
C MET A 1 16.06 -11.47 8.04
N SER A 2 15.81 -10.79 6.94
CA SER A 2 14.51 -10.15 6.70
C SER A 2 13.55 -11.15 6.06
N PHE A 3 12.26 -11.09 6.44
CA PHE A 3 11.20 -11.85 5.79
C PHE A 3 9.94 -10.98 5.66
N VAL A 4 9.01 -11.38 4.81
CA VAL A 4 7.77 -10.66 4.53
C VAL A 4 6.59 -11.53 4.91
N GLU A 5 5.66 -10.96 5.66
CA GLU A 5 4.44 -11.57 6.12
C GLU A 5 3.23 -10.86 5.47
N PRO A 6 2.44 -11.55 4.63
CA PRO A 6 1.21 -10.99 4.09
C PRO A 6 0.08 -11.08 5.12
N VAL A 7 -0.70 -10.02 5.27
CA VAL A 7 -1.89 -9.95 6.11
C VAL A 7 -3.08 -9.54 5.25
N ARG A 8 -4.13 -10.37 5.21
CA ARG A 8 -5.35 -10.06 4.47
C ARG A 8 -6.21 -9.08 5.27
N VAL A 9 -6.57 -7.96 4.65
CA VAL A 9 -7.29 -6.85 5.30
C VAL A 9 -8.66 -6.55 4.70
N ALA A 10 -8.94 -7.03 3.50
CA ALA A 10 -10.27 -6.91 2.89
C ALA A 10 -10.44 -7.89 1.73
N ASP A 11 -11.69 -7.95 1.22
CA ASP A 11 -12.04 -8.46 -0.10
C ASP A 11 -12.91 -7.43 -0.79
N LEU A 12 -12.61 -7.14 -2.04
CA LEU A 12 -13.37 -6.24 -2.90
C LEU A 12 -13.96 -7.01 -4.08
N LEU A 13 -15.15 -6.62 -4.51
CA LEU A 13 -15.73 -7.10 -5.76
C LEU A 13 -15.25 -6.18 -6.89
N ALA A 14 -14.43 -6.70 -7.79
CA ALA A 14 -13.94 -5.99 -8.95
C ALA A 14 -14.19 -6.84 -10.21
N GLU A 15 -14.78 -6.24 -11.24
CA GLU A 15 -15.09 -6.93 -12.51
C GLU A 15 -15.85 -8.27 -12.35
N GLY A 16 -16.68 -8.36 -11.28
CA GLY A 16 -17.47 -9.58 -10.98
C GLY A 16 -16.71 -10.64 -10.18
N GLU A 17 -15.46 -10.43 -9.86
CA GLU A 17 -14.62 -11.34 -9.07
C GLU A 17 -14.28 -10.78 -7.69
N ARG A 18 -14.15 -11.67 -6.69
CA ARG A 18 -13.66 -11.31 -5.35
C ARG A 18 -12.15 -11.25 -5.34
N MET A 19 -11.63 -10.05 -5.13
CA MET A 19 -10.21 -9.80 -5.05
C MET A 19 -9.78 -9.56 -3.59
N PRO A 20 -8.86 -10.35 -3.05
CA PRO A 20 -8.32 -10.10 -1.72
C PRO A 20 -7.38 -8.92 -1.71
N VAL A 21 -7.49 -8.07 -0.67
CA VAL A 21 -6.56 -6.99 -0.40
C VAL A 21 -5.60 -7.43 0.71
N TYR A 22 -4.31 -7.29 0.44
CA TYR A 22 -3.25 -7.62 1.39
C TYR A 22 -2.41 -6.40 1.72
N VAL A 23 -2.01 -6.33 2.97
CA VAL A 23 -0.88 -5.52 3.42
C VAL A 23 0.29 -6.44 3.75
N HIS A 24 1.50 -5.92 3.84
CA HIS A 24 2.69 -6.73 4.06
C HIS A 24 3.54 -6.18 5.19
N VAL A 25 3.89 -7.03 6.14
CA VAL A 25 4.86 -6.68 7.19
C VAL A 25 6.24 -7.16 6.77
N ILE A 26 7.18 -6.24 6.65
CA ILE A 26 8.60 -6.55 6.44
C ILE A 26 9.26 -6.57 7.81
N HIS A 27 9.66 -7.75 8.26
CA HIS A 27 10.45 -7.94 9.46
C HIS A 27 11.92 -7.70 9.12
N HIS A 28 12.40 -6.48 9.35
CA HIS A 28 13.78 -6.10 9.17
C HIS A 28 14.53 -6.13 10.52
N PRO A 29 15.85 -6.40 10.58
CA PRO A 29 16.60 -6.39 11.83
C PRO A 29 16.49 -5.08 12.62
N ASP A 30 16.37 -3.95 11.91
CA ASP A 30 16.39 -2.62 12.51
C ASP A 30 14.99 -2.03 12.73
N ALA A 31 13.94 -2.58 12.08
CA ALA A 31 12.57 -2.07 12.21
C ALA A 31 11.52 -3.04 11.64
N ARG A 32 10.28 -2.95 12.11
CA ARG A 32 9.12 -3.55 11.45
C ARG A 32 8.46 -2.52 10.54
N VAL A 33 8.43 -2.80 9.25
CA VAL A 33 7.87 -1.92 8.23
C VAL A 33 6.56 -2.50 7.71
N LEU A 34 5.49 -1.73 7.81
CA LEU A 34 4.20 -2.09 7.22
C LEU A 34 4.09 -1.46 5.83
N VAL A 35 3.83 -2.27 4.83
CA VAL A 35 3.56 -1.83 3.45
C VAL A 35 2.07 -1.89 3.20
N ASP A 36 1.46 -0.74 2.99
CA ASP A 36 0.03 -0.45 2.94
C ASP A 36 -0.70 -0.72 4.27
N THR A 37 -1.90 -0.19 4.43
CA THR A 37 -2.65 -0.23 5.69
C THR A 37 -4.07 -0.78 5.54
N GLY A 38 -4.52 -0.99 4.30
CA GLY A 38 -5.86 -1.50 4.02
C GLY A 38 -6.96 -0.47 4.27
N MET A 39 -8.13 -0.99 4.61
CA MET A 39 -9.33 -0.22 4.96
C MET A 39 -9.77 -0.58 6.38
N THR A 40 -10.38 0.39 7.08
CA THR A 40 -10.89 0.19 8.45
C THR A 40 -12.40 0.35 8.57
N GLU A 41 -13.03 0.98 7.59
CA GLU A 41 -14.46 1.25 7.59
C GLU A 41 -15.04 1.20 6.17
N LEU A 42 -16.36 1.09 6.07
CA LEU A 42 -17.09 1.17 4.82
C LEU A 42 -17.33 2.63 4.45
N HIS A 43 -17.18 2.95 3.18
CA HIS A 43 -17.46 4.27 2.65
C HIS A 43 -18.46 4.22 1.49
N PRO A 44 -19.42 5.15 1.39
CA PRO A 44 -20.43 5.14 0.33
C PRO A 44 -19.85 5.15 -1.10
N LEU A 45 -18.74 5.83 -1.32
CA LEU A 45 -18.08 5.90 -2.64
C LEU A 45 -17.57 4.56 -3.17
N VAL A 46 -17.41 3.55 -2.32
CA VAL A 46 -16.91 2.22 -2.69
C VAL A 46 -17.91 1.10 -2.39
N ALA A 47 -19.17 1.47 -2.14
CA ALA A 47 -20.21 0.51 -1.77
C ALA A 47 -20.52 -0.51 -2.88
N ASP A 48 -20.36 -0.12 -4.14
CA ASP A 48 -20.54 -0.98 -5.32
C ASP A 48 -19.48 -2.09 -5.43
N MET A 49 -18.33 -1.89 -4.78
CA MET A 49 -17.27 -2.92 -4.66
C MET A 49 -17.54 -3.93 -3.54
N ASP A 50 -18.69 -3.83 -2.85
CA ASP A 50 -19.12 -4.73 -1.76
C ASP A 50 -17.96 -5.13 -0.83
N PRO A 51 -17.29 -4.16 -0.15
CA PRO A 51 -16.11 -4.43 0.66
C PRO A 51 -16.43 -5.36 1.84
N ARG A 52 -15.61 -6.40 2.02
CA ARG A 52 -15.63 -7.27 3.19
C ARG A 52 -14.38 -7.02 3.98
N LEU A 53 -14.51 -6.23 5.05
CA LEU A 53 -13.36 -5.74 5.82
C LEU A 53 -12.85 -6.77 6.82
N ARG A 54 -11.55 -6.69 7.05
CA ARG A 54 -10.80 -7.34 8.13
C ARG A 54 -9.74 -6.34 8.61
N PRO A 55 -10.16 -5.24 9.27
CA PRO A 55 -9.24 -4.18 9.65
C PRO A 55 -8.12 -4.70 10.57
N LEU A 56 -6.93 -4.12 10.47
CA LEU A 56 -5.79 -4.55 11.29
C LEU A 56 -6.07 -4.44 12.79
N ASN A 57 -6.82 -3.44 13.22
CA ASN A 57 -7.19 -3.22 14.63
C ASN A 57 -8.29 -4.18 15.13
N GLU A 58 -8.89 -4.96 14.25
CA GLU A 58 -9.89 -6.00 14.59
C GLU A 58 -9.31 -7.43 14.47
N GLN A 59 -8.03 -7.54 14.12
CA GLN A 59 -7.29 -8.80 14.05
C GLN A 59 -6.31 -8.90 15.22
N ASP A 60 -5.74 -10.08 15.43
CA ASP A 60 -4.60 -10.29 16.34
C ASP A 60 -3.32 -9.75 15.68
N PHE A 61 -3.27 -8.41 15.55
CA PHE A 61 -2.18 -7.69 14.88
C PHE A 61 -1.57 -6.64 15.82
N ASP A 62 -0.27 -6.72 16.03
CA ASP A 62 0.47 -5.76 16.87
C ASP A 62 0.73 -4.45 16.12
N LEU A 63 -0.24 -3.51 16.19
CA LEU A 63 -0.11 -2.17 15.63
C LEU A 63 1.05 -1.38 16.25
N THR A 64 1.31 -1.59 17.54
CA THR A 64 2.32 -0.82 18.29
C THR A 64 3.73 -1.20 17.88
N GLY A 65 3.94 -2.44 17.49
CA GLY A 65 5.21 -2.96 17.02
C GLY A 65 5.61 -2.54 15.60
N ILE A 66 4.76 -1.81 14.87
CA ILE A 66 5.14 -1.22 13.58
C ILE A 66 5.91 0.07 13.83
N ASP A 67 7.09 0.20 13.24
CA ASP A 67 7.95 1.39 13.36
C ASP A 67 7.75 2.38 12.22
N ILE A 68 7.56 1.86 11.00
CA ILE A 68 7.50 2.63 9.75
C ILE A 68 6.34 2.12 8.91
N VAL A 69 5.62 3.02 8.27
CA VAL A 69 4.60 2.69 7.26
C VAL A 69 5.09 3.15 5.89
N VAL A 70 4.83 2.35 4.87
CA VAL A 70 5.06 2.68 3.46
C VAL A 70 3.75 2.49 2.72
N ASN A 71 3.24 3.52 2.05
CA ASN A 71 2.17 3.31 1.08
C ASN A 71 2.77 3.08 -0.32
N THR A 72 2.34 2.00 -0.97
CA THR A 72 2.69 1.74 -2.37
C THR A 72 2.06 2.80 -3.27
N HIS A 73 0.81 3.13 -2.99
CA HIS A 73 0.02 4.21 -3.58
C HIS A 73 -1.13 4.57 -2.63
N LEU A 74 -1.93 5.58 -2.95
CA LEU A 74 -2.93 6.13 -2.06
C LEU A 74 -4.38 5.87 -2.50
N HIS A 75 -4.66 4.78 -3.22
CA HIS A 75 -6.04 4.33 -3.34
C HIS A 75 -6.57 3.87 -1.98
N PHE A 76 -7.89 3.97 -1.82
CA PHE A 76 -8.58 3.80 -0.55
C PHE A 76 -8.30 2.45 0.14
N ASP A 77 -8.13 1.39 -0.62
CA ASP A 77 -7.84 0.03 -0.15
C ASP A 77 -6.38 -0.19 0.28
N HIS A 78 -5.51 0.81 0.07
CA HIS A 78 -4.11 0.81 0.48
C HIS A 78 -3.79 1.80 1.60
N CYS A 79 -4.54 2.89 1.73
CA CYS A 79 -4.24 3.96 2.68
C CYS A 79 -5.32 4.20 3.74
N GLY A 80 -6.49 3.55 3.65
CA GLY A 80 -7.62 3.79 4.55
C GLY A 80 -7.35 3.51 6.03
N GLY A 81 -6.35 2.69 6.34
CA GLY A 81 -5.89 2.42 7.69
C GLY A 81 -4.75 3.29 8.21
N ASN A 82 -4.30 4.32 7.45
CA ASN A 82 -3.16 5.16 7.83
C ASN A 82 -3.34 5.83 9.20
N HIS A 83 -4.55 6.20 9.58
CA HIS A 83 -4.87 6.83 10.86
C HIS A 83 -4.57 5.94 12.09
N LEU A 84 -4.53 4.60 11.92
CA LEU A 84 -4.13 3.67 12.99
C LEU A 84 -2.67 3.84 13.39
N PHE A 85 -1.86 4.46 12.54
CA PHE A 85 -0.43 4.68 12.71
C PHE A 85 -0.11 6.18 12.93
N ALA A 86 -1.04 6.90 13.57
CA ALA A 86 -0.86 8.31 13.90
C ALA A 86 0.47 8.56 14.61
N GLY A 87 1.21 9.56 14.12
CA GLY A 87 2.53 9.95 14.65
C GLY A 87 3.71 9.12 14.12
N LYS A 88 3.50 8.00 13.45
CA LYS A 88 4.56 7.24 12.77
C LYS A 88 4.80 7.82 11.36
N PRO A 89 6.04 7.74 10.82
CA PRO A 89 6.31 8.21 9.47
C PRO A 89 5.65 7.29 8.44
N ILE A 90 4.95 7.88 7.47
CA ILE A 90 4.32 7.17 6.34
C ILE A 90 5.03 7.61 5.07
N TYR A 91 5.84 6.73 4.50
CA TYR A 91 6.60 7.02 3.29
C TYR A 91 5.76 6.79 2.05
N VAL A 92 5.72 7.78 1.18
CA VAL A 92 4.99 7.77 -0.08
C VAL A 92 5.72 8.64 -1.09
N GLN A 93 5.63 8.35 -2.39
CA GLN A 93 6.17 9.26 -3.39
C GLN A 93 5.44 10.61 -3.35
N ARG A 94 6.16 11.72 -3.45
CA ARG A 94 5.57 13.07 -3.46
C ARG A 94 4.50 13.21 -4.54
N ARG A 95 4.77 12.68 -5.72
CA ARG A 95 3.83 12.69 -6.83
C ARG A 95 2.50 12.01 -6.48
N GLU A 96 2.55 10.88 -5.77
CA GLU A 96 1.36 10.15 -5.35
C GLU A 96 0.51 10.98 -4.37
N LEU A 97 1.16 11.62 -3.41
CA LEU A 97 0.49 12.46 -2.44
C LEU A 97 -0.14 13.70 -3.08
N GLU A 98 0.53 14.29 -4.07
CA GLU A 98 0.01 15.42 -4.84
C GLU A 98 -1.22 15.02 -5.66
N ASP A 99 -1.16 13.89 -6.37
CA ASP A 99 -2.27 13.38 -7.17
C ASP A 99 -3.48 13.03 -6.27
N ALA A 100 -3.26 12.34 -5.16
CA ALA A 100 -4.31 11.98 -4.21
C ALA A 100 -5.02 13.19 -3.58
N ARG A 101 -4.34 14.33 -3.46
CA ARG A 101 -4.90 15.57 -2.92
C ARG A 101 -5.53 16.48 -3.97
N SER A 102 -5.15 16.37 -5.23
CA SER A 102 -5.57 17.30 -6.27
C SER A 102 -6.55 16.72 -7.28
N GLU A 103 -6.51 15.40 -7.51
CA GLU A 103 -7.38 14.76 -8.49
C GLU A 103 -8.71 14.35 -7.87
N ASP A 104 -9.81 14.66 -8.54
CA ASP A 104 -11.11 14.18 -8.16
C ASP A 104 -11.22 12.67 -8.43
N ASP A 105 -12.00 11.96 -7.63
CA ASP A 105 -12.26 10.51 -7.74
C ASP A 105 -11.00 9.62 -7.66
N TYR A 106 -9.86 10.18 -7.21
CA TYR A 106 -8.61 9.41 -7.05
C TYR A 106 -8.70 8.45 -5.87
N THR A 107 -9.21 8.94 -4.74
CA THR A 107 -9.30 8.20 -3.49
C THR A 107 -10.30 8.86 -2.53
N ILE A 108 -10.49 8.28 -1.35
CA ILE A 108 -11.26 8.90 -0.27
C ILE A 108 -10.34 9.91 0.45
N ARG A 109 -10.48 11.19 0.09
CA ARG A 109 -9.58 12.27 0.51
C ARG A 109 -9.48 12.42 2.02
N GLU A 110 -10.58 12.28 2.74
CA GLU A 110 -10.61 12.34 4.20
C GLU A 110 -9.76 11.25 4.89
N TRP A 111 -9.53 10.12 4.22
CA TRP A 111 -8.64 9.08 4.73
C TRP A 111 -7.17 9.40 4.48
N VAL A 112 -6.86 10.10 3.37
CA VAL A 112 -5.49 10.57 3.09
C VAL A 112 -5.06 11.57 4.14
N ASP A 113 -5.91 12.57 4.43
CA ASP A 113 -5.59 13.66 5.35
C ASP A 113 -6.24 13.44 6.74
N ALA A 114 -6.40 12.19 7.17
CA ALA A 114 -6.98 11.87 8.48
C ALA A 114 -6.13 12.44 9.64
N PRO A 115 -6.77 12.80 10.76
CA PRO A 115 -6.06 13.39 11.91
C PRO A 115 -4.90 12.52 12.39
N GLY A 116 -3.72 13.15 12.58
CA GLY A 116 -2.52 12.48 13.09
C GLY A 116 -1.69 11.75 12.04
N VAL A 117 -2.17 11.61 10.81
CA VAL A 117 -1.40 11.06 9.68
C VAL A 117 -0.22 11.98 9.34
N ARG A 118 0.99 11.43 9.23
CA ARG A 118 2.22 12.16 8.93
C ARG A 118 2.94 11.52 7.76
N TYR A 119 2.81 12.12 6.60
CA TYR A 119 3.56 11.68 5.43
C TYR A 119 5.01 12.14 5.47
N ALA A 120 5.91 11.25 5.02
CA ALA A 120 7.30 11.52 4.69
C ALA A 120 7.45 11.38 3.16
N PRO A 121 7.18 12.43 2.37
CA PRO A 121 7.20 12.35 0.92
C PRO A 121 8.61 12.06 0.39
N VAL A 122 8.71 11.12 -0.55
CA VAL A 122 9.95 10.69 -1.19
C VAL A 122 9.97 11.18 -2.63
N ASP A 123 11.14 11.58 -3.10
CA ASP A 123 11.40 11.95 -4.48
C ASP A 123 12.36 10.93 -5.12
N GLY A 124 11.79 10.01 -5.90
CA GLY A 124 12.58 8.96 -6.54
C GLY A 124 12.92 7.78 -5.62
N GLU A 125 14.13 7.22 -5.78
CA GLU A 125 14.58 6.09 -4.96
C GLU A 125 15.08 6.54 -3.60
N LEU A 126 14.77 5.73 -2.56
CA LEU A 126 15.25 5.93 -1.20
C LEU A 126 15.72 4.59 -0.61
N GLU A 127 16.90 4.53 -0.03
CA GLU A 127 17.26 3.45 0.88
C GLU A 127 16.63 3.75 2.24
N LEU A 128 15.53 3.04 2.55
CA LEU A 128 14.76 3.24 3.78
C LEU A 128 15.47 2.66 4.99
N LEU A 129 16.02 1.46 4.84
CA LEU A 129 16.84 0.74 5.82
C LEU A 129 17.96 0.01 5.07
N PRO A 130 19.03 -0.43 5.74
CA PRO A 130 20.11 -1.15 5.08
C PRO A 130 19.61 -2.33 4.25
N GLY A 131 19.73 -2.24 2.93
CA GLY A 131 19.26 -3.26 1.98
C GLY A 131 17.76 -3.28 1.70
N LEU A 132 16.98 -2.36 2.27
CA LEU A 132 15.56 -2.14 1.95
C LEU A 132 15.39 -0.77 1.28
N ARG A 133 14.93 -0.78 0.03
CA ARG A 133 14.80 0.42 -0.79
C ARG A 133 13.35 0.64 -1.21
N LEU A 134 12.94 1.89 -1.28
CA LEU A 134 11.74 2.32 -1.96
C LEU A 134 12.11 2.71 -3.39
N VAL A 135 11.40 2.16 -4.37
CA VAL A 135 11.72 2.35 -5.79
C VAL A 135 10.44 2.80 -6.51
N PRO A 136 10.46 3.92 -7.25
CA PRO A 136 9.33 4.30 -8.09
C PRO A 136 8.97 3.19 -9.08
N ALA A 137 7.70 2.90 -9.19
CA ALA A 137 7.16 1.87 -10.08
C ALA A 137 5.85 2.35 -10.73
N PRO A 138 5.87 3.48 -11.48
CA PRO A 138 4.67 4.03 -12.06
C PRO A 138 3.99 3.03 -13.01
N GLY A 139 2.67 3.04 -13.02
CA GLY A 139 1.87 2.12 -13.82
C GLY A 139 0.40 2.18 -13.45
N HIS A 140 0.01 1.55 -12.35
CA HIS A 140 -1.35 1.63 -11.82
C HIS A 140 -1.69 3.06 -11.39
N THR A 141 -0.76 3.71 -10.70
CA THR A 141 -0.76 5.17 -10.48
C THR A 141 0.57 5.77 -10.95
N ARG A 142 0.61 7.11 -11.14
CA ARG A 142 1.81 7.82 -11.58
C ARG A 142 2.88 7.90 -10.50
N GLY A 143 2.46 7.95 -9.25
CA GLY A 143 3.33 8.02 -8.07
C GLY A 143 3.54 6.69 -7.35
N MET A 144 3.12 5.56 -7.92
CA MET A 144 3.29 4.25 -7.30
C MET A 144 4.75 3.93 -7.03
N GLN A 145 5.00 3.30 -5.90
CA GLN A 145 6.32 2.78 -5.51
C GLN A 145 6.22 1.33 -5.02
N VAL A 146 7.35 0.66 -4.96
CA VAL A 146 7.49 -0.67 -4.38
C VAL A 146 8.60 -0.69 -3.35
N ALA A 147 8.45 -1.51 -2.31
CA ALA A 147 9.53 -1.87 -1.41
C ALA A 147 10.34 -3.02 -2.02
N SER A 148 11.63 -2.82 -2.17
CA SER A 148 12.56 -3.81 -2.75
C SER A 148 13.64 -4.16 -1.74
N SER A 149 13.83 -5.45 -1.46
CA SER A 149 14.93 -5.92 -0.62
C SER A 149 15.85 -6.86 -1.40
N ARG A 150 17.16 -6.79 -1.14
CA ARG A 150 18.07 -7.83 -1.57
C ARG A 150 18.07 -8.93 -0.51
N LEU A 151 17.53 -10.08 -0.86
CA LEU A 151 17.71 -11.27 -0.03
C LEU A 151 19.17 -11.68 -0.09
N THR A 152 19.92 -11.44 0.96
CA THR A 152 21.29 -11.96 1.11
C THR A 152 21.20 -13.43 1.50
N GLY A 153 20.92 -14.29 0.53
CA GLY A 153 21.06 -15.73 0.62
C GLY A 153 22.18 -16.16 -0.29
N ALA A 154 23.08 -17.01 0.18
CA ALA A 154 24.17 -17.53 -0.61
C ALA A 154 23.63 -18.17 -1.90
N GLY A 155 23.90 -17.57 -3.07
CA GLY A 155 23.83 -18.25 -4.36
C GLY A 155 22.75 -17.89 -5.35
N SER A 156 22.11 -16.70 -5.31
CA SER A 156 21.53 -16.09 -6.53
C SER A 156 21.00 -14.68 -6.23
N SER A 157 21.35 -13.70 -7.08
CA SER A 157 20.81 -12.34 -7.01
C SER A 157 19.41 -12.32 -7.61
N SER A 158 18.41 -12.73 -6.86
CA SER A 158 17.02 -12.46 -7.19
C SER A 158 16.51 -11.31 -6.32
N ALA A 159 16.26 -10.15 -6.94
CA ALA A 159 15.54 -9.07 -6.30
C ALA A 159 14.08 -9.50 -6.13
N ALA A 160 13.64 -9.70 -4.90
CA ALA A 160 12.22 -9.87 -4.64
C ALA A 160 11.57 -8.49 -4.67
N THR A 161 10.82 -8.22 -5.74
CA THR A 161 10.01 -7.01 -5.88
C THR A 161 8.58 -7.38 -5.49
N TRP A 162 8.09 -6.80 -4.40
CA TRP A 162 6.72 -7.00 -3.96
C TRP A 162 5.83 -5.96 -4.61
N ARG A 163 4.91 -6.44 -5.43
CA ARG A 163 3.82 -5.63 -6.00
C ARG A 163 2.55 -6.01 -5.25
N SER A 164 1.83 -5.02 -4.73
CA SER A 164 0.44 -5.25 -4.34
C SER A 164 -0.31 -5.72 -5.59
N GLY A 165 -0.93 -6.88 -5.50
CA GLY A 165 -1.59 -7.50 -6.66
C GLY A 165 -2.84 -6.72 -7.04
N THR A 166 -2.71 -5.86 -8.05
CA THR A 166 -3.82 -5.39 -8.85
C THR A 166 -3.71 -6.06 -10.21
N ALA A 167 -4.74 -6.80 -10.58
CA ALA A 167 -4.84 -7.36 -11.91
C ALA A 167 -4.82 -6.23 -12.94
N SER A 168 -3.89 -6.29 -13.88
CA SER A 168 -3.79 -5.36 -15.00
C SER A 168 -5.04 -5.48 -15.86
N SER A 169 -5.94 -4.50 -15.79
CA SER A 169 -7.05 -4.38 -16.75
C SER A 169 -6.48 -3.88 -18.08
N THR A 170 -6.16 -4.79 -18.99
CA THR A 170 -6.04 -4.46 -20.41
C THR A 170 -7.42 -4.13 -20.95
N SER A 171 -7.77 -2.84 -21.00
CA SER A 171 -8.95 -2.37 -21.71
C SER A 171 -8.80 -2.65 -23.21
N ARG A 172 -9.39 -3.74 -23.70
CA ARG A 172 -9.68 -3.90 -25.13
C ARG A 172 -10.86 -3.00 -25.48
N ARG A 173 -10.61 -1.89 -26.15
CA ARG A 173 -11.66 -1.13 -26.85
C ARG A 173 -12.33 -2.04 -27.88
N PRO A 174 -13.67 -2.13 -27.96
CA PRO A 174 -14.32 -2.75 -29.10
C PRO A 174 -14.17 -1.86 -30.32
N LYS A 175 -13.73 -2.43 -31.44
CA LYS A 175 -13.78 -1.78 -32.75
C LYS A 175 -15.25 -1.67 -33.14
N ALA A 176 -15.69 -0.43 -33.39
CA ALA A 176 -16.95 -0.15 -34.08
C ALA A 176 -16.85 -0.66 -35.52
N SER A 177 -17.85 -1.41 -35.94
CA SER A 177 -18.21 -1.69 -37.33
C SER A 177 -19.35 -0.79 -37.70
#